data_cd25be5d81603b59f21d982fd9e735fc
#
_entry.id   cd25be5d81603b59f21d982fd9e735fc
#
_cell.length_a   1.000
_cell.length_b   1.000
_cell.length_c   1.000
_cell.angle_alpha   90.00
_cell.angle_beta   90.00
_cell.angle_gamma   90.00
#
_symmetry.space_group_name_H-M   'P 1'
#
loop_
_entity.id
_entity.type
_entity.pdbx_description
1 polymer ?
#
loop_
_entity_poly.entity_id
_entity_poly.type
_entity_poly.pdbx_seq_one_letter_code
_entity_poly.pdbx_strand_id
1 'polypeptide(L)'
;VALLGCRSFSDVRSTFTLAKENLGEILSAVEFMDKGAFQAGLKMSGGDNVLGSEHDFYVLLETSGSCESHDREKVTNFLDRWMCNTTDSDANGVLAQDETQLKKIWSIRENVGPSCSREGLVYKYVVRFLFTRPIVHHSKHQIRYLSSSRKDVRRGKYSS
;
A
#
# COMPACT_ATOMS: atom_id res chain seq x y z
N VAL A 1 -9.74 -3.13 -6.27
CA VAL A 1 -8.72 -2.82 -5.25
C VAL A 1 -8.04 -4.11 -4.83
N ALA A 2 -6.71 -4.10 -4.79
CA ALA A 2 -5.91 -5.20 -4.27
C ALA A 2 -5.01 -4.72 -3.13
N LEU A 3 -4.76 -5.60 -2.15
CA LEU A 3 -3.81 -5.38 -1.07
C LEU A 3 -2.76 -6.48 -1.13
N LEU A 4 -1.49 -6.11 -1.11
CA LEU A 4 -0.34 -7.00 -1.25
C LEU A 4 0.57 -6.86 -0.04
N GLY A 5 1.07 -7.99 0.48
CA GLY A 5 2.07 -8.03 1.54
C GLY A 5 3.48 -8.13 0.96
N CYS A 6 4.38 -7.25 1.38
CA CYS A 6 5.77 -7.20 0.94
C CYS A 6 6.72 -7.26 2.14
N ARG A 7 7.83 -7.99 2.00
CA ARG A 7 8.83 -8.15 3.06
C ARG A 7 9.82 -6.99 3.13
N SER A 8 10.08 -6.33 2.02
CA SER A 8 11.06 -5.26 1.94
C SER A 8 10.57 -4.06 1.14
N PHE A 9 11.21 -2.91 1.34
CA PHE A 9 10.96 -1.74 0.50
C PHE A 9 11.40 -1.96 -0.96
N SER A 10 12.36 -2.85 -1.19
CA SER A 10 12.74 -3.27 -2.56
C SER A 10 11.56 -3.97 -3.24
N ASP A 11 10.82 -4.82 -2.52
CA ASP A 11 9.64 -5.51 -3.06
C ASP A 11 8.51 -4.52 -3.36
N VAL A 12 8.31 -3.50 -2.51
CA VAL A 12 7.38 -2.41 -2.79
C VAL A 12 7.72 -1.72 -4.12
N ARG A 13 9.00 -1.41 -4.35
CA ARG A 13 9.45 -0.79 -5.61
C ARG A 13 9.24 -1.71 -6.82
N SER A 14 9.56 -2.98 -6.69
CA SER A 14 9.37 -3.98 -7.74
C SER A 14 7.88 -4.16 -8.06
N THR A 15 7.04 -4.23 -7.04
CA THR A 15 5.57 -4.29 -7.17
C THR A 15 5.04 -3.08 -7.92
N PHE A 16 5.49 -1.87 -7.57
CA PHE A 16 5.09 -0.65 -8.27
C PHE A 16 5.49 -0.66 -9.74
N THR A 17 6.73 -1.07 -10.03
CA THR A 17 7.22 -1.15 -11.42
C THR A 17 6.38 -2.14 -12.22
N LEU A 18 6.15 -3.33 -11.67
CA LEU A 18 5.35 -4.38 -12.30
C LEU A 18 3.89 -3.93 -12.51
N ALA A 19 3.29 -3.27 -11.51
CA ALA A 19 1.93 -2.74 -11.62
C ALA A 19 1.83 -1.70 -12.74
N LYS A 20 2.80 -0.79 -12.82
CA LYS A 20 2.84 0.22 -13.86
C LYS A 20 3.01 -0.35 -15.26
N GLU A 21 3.81 -1.42 -15.42
CA GLU A 21 4.03 -2.09 -16.69
C GLU A 21 2.80 -2.88 -17.16
N ASN A 22 2.06 -3.48 -16.24
CA ASN A 22 0.95 -4.39 -16.57
C ASN A 22 -0.44 -3.74 -16.48
N LEU A 23 -0.60 -2.71 -15.64
CA LEU A 23 -1.89 -2.09 -15.35
C LEU A 23 -1.92 -0.60 -15.72
N GLY A 24 -0.89 -0.07 -16.40
CA GLY A 24 -0.68 1.38 -16.56
C GLY A 24 -1.88 2.17 -17.05
N GLU A 25 -2.72 1.60 -17.90
CA GLU A 25 -3.91 2.25 -18.46
C GLU A 25 -5.12 2.27 -17.53
N ILE A 26 -5.18 1.34 -16.56
CA ILE A 26 -6.29 1.24 -15.57
C ILE A 26 -5.85 1.54 -14.14
N LEU A 27 -4.53 1.70 -13.91
CA LEU A 27 -3.98 1.95 -12.59
C LEU A 27 -4.30 3.37 -12.12
N SER A 28 -5.20 3.51 -11.15
CA SER A 28 -5.64 4.81 -10.61
C SER A 28 -4.82 5.25 -9.40
N ALA A 29 -4.44 4.33 -8.51
CA ALA A 29 -3.60 4.65 -7.38
C ALA A 29 -2.70 3.48 -6.96
N VAL A 30 -1.52 3.84 -6.43
CA VAL A 30 -0.63 2.94 -5.69
C VAL A 30 -0.26 3.63 -4.39
N GLU A 31 -0.56 2.99 -3.28
CA GLU A 31 -0.19 3.47 -1.97
C GLU A 31 0.55 2.37 -1.22
N PHE A 32 1.47 2.72 -0.34
CA PHE A 32 2.08 1.72 0.53
C PHE A 32 2.11 2.20 1.98
N MET A 33 2.10 1.23 2.87
CA MET A 33 2.13 1.41 4.32
C MET A 33 3.25 0.54 4.89
N ASP A 34 3.96 1.03 5.88
CA ASP A 34 4.78 0.15 6.71
C ASP A 34 3.92 -0.65 7.71
N LYS A 35 4.51 -1.65 8.34
CA LYS A 35 3.85 -2.51 9.33
C LYS A 35 3.17 -1.69 10.43
N GLY A 36 3.85 -0.65 10.93
CA GLY A 36 3.31 0.19 12.00
C GLY A 36 2.06 0.96 11.58
N ALA A 37 2.09 1.57 10.40
CA ALA A 37 0.96 2.29 9.82
C ALA A 37 -0.22 1.35 9.58
N PHE A 38 0.03 0.17 8.99
CA PHE A 38 -1.00 -0.83 8.75
C PHE A 38 -1.66 -1.30 10.04
N GLN A 39 -0.86 -1.65 11.06
CA GLN A 39 -1.38 -2.09 12.36
C GLN A 39 -2.19 -0.99 13.06
N ALA A 40 -1.74 0.27 12.98
CA ALA A 40 -2.47 1.41 13.53
C ALA A 40 -3.84 1.59 12.87
N GLY A 41 -3.89 1.52 11.53
CA GLY A 41 -5.12 1.58 10.76
C GLY A 41 -6.05 0.40 11.06
N LEU A 42 -5.50 -0.81 11.11
CA LEU A 42 -6.24 -2.04 11.42
C LEU A 42 -6.89 -1.98 12.80
N LYS A 43 -6.12 -1.59 13.82
CA LYS A 43 -6.63 -1.44 15.20
C LYS A 43 -7.78 -0.43 15.26
N MET A 44 -7.69 0.65 14.52
CA MET A 44 -8.72 1.68 14.52
C MET A 44 -9.95 1.30 13.71
N SER A 45 -9.78 0.52 12.63
CA SER A 45 -10.90 0.03 11.82
C SER A 45 -11.73 -1.03 12.54
N GLY A 46 -11.16 -1.65 13.61
CA GLY A 46 -11.82 -2.73 14.36
C GLY A 46 -11.98 -4.01 13.55
N GLY A 47 -11.29 -4.14 12.41
CA GLY A 47 -11.37 -5.29 11.52
C GLY A 47 -10.22 -6.28 11.69
N ASP A 48 -10.32 -7.40 10.99
CA ASP A 48 -9.26 -8.40 10.89
C ASP A 48 -8.33 -8.09 9.72
N ASN A 49 -7.08 -8.57 9.85
CA ASN A 49 -6.13 -8.51 8.74
C ASN A 49 -6.61 -9.37 7.57
N VAL A 50 -6.97 -8.71 6.48
CA VAL A 50 -7.52 -9.38 5.28
C VAL A 50 -6.51 -10.31 4.58
N LEU A 51 -5.21 -10.14 4.84
CA LEU A 51 -4.16 -11.02 4.31
C LEU A 51 -3.94 -12.27 5.19
N GLY A 52 -4.39 -12.25 6.44
CA GLY A 52 -4.20 -13.36 7.39
C GLY A 52 -2.76 -13.51 7.90
N SER A 53 -1.79 -12.83 7.32
CA SER A 53 -0.36 -12.84 7.70
C SER A 53 0.16 -11.43 7.91
N GLU A 54 1.27 -11.29 8.66
CA GLU A 54 1.93 -10.02 8.88
C GLU A 54 3.10 -9.83 7.90
N HIS A 55 3.24 -8.60 7.39
CA HIS A 55 4.31 -8.20 6.50
C HIS A 55 4.96 -6.90 6.97
N ASP A 56 6.18 -6.63 6.53
CA ASP A 56 6.87 -5.38 6.89
C ASP A 56 6.33 -4.18 6.13
N PHE A 57 5.79 -4.43 4.92
CA PHE A 57 5.13 -3.42 4.08
C PHE A 57 3.86 -3.98 3.45
N TYR A 58 2.94 -3.08 3.15
CA TYR A 58 1.68 -3.36 2.49
C TYR A 58 1.51 -2.40 1.31
N VAL A 59 1.17 -2.93 0.15
CA VAL A 59 0.90 -2.15 -1.05
C VAL A 59 -0.57 -2.25 -1.41
N LEU A 60 -1.23 -1.11 -1.51
CA LEU A 60 -2.61 -0.99 -1.95
C LEU A 60 -2.61 -0.52 -3.39
N LEU A 61 -3.26 -1.27 -4.27
CA LEU A 61 -3.45 -0.96 -5.67
C LEU A 61 -4.93 -0.70 -5.95
N GLU A 62 -5.21 0.43 -6.59
CA GLU A 62 -6.53 0.73 -7.09
C GLU A 62 -6.51 0.81 -8.61
N THR A 63 -7.50 0.21 -9.23
CA THR A 63 -7.70 0.27 -10.68
C THR A 63 -9.07 0.86 -10.99
N SER A 64 -9.15 1.60 -12.08
CA SER A 64 -10.38 2.20 -12.58
C SER A 64 -10.31 2.22 -14.11
N GLY A 65 -10.98 1.26 -14.72
CA GLY A 65 -11.10 1.16 -16.17
C GLY A 65 -12.56 1.28 -16.61
N SER A 66 -12.80 1.05 -17.89
CA SER A 66 -14.13 1.19 -18.52
C SER A 66 -14.91 -0.13 -18.65
N CYS A 67 -14.25 -1.27 -18.42
CA CYS A 67 -14.84 -2.60 -18.57
C CYS A 67 -14.41 -3.50 -17.40
N GLU A 68 -15.33 -3.76 -16.48
CA GLU A 68 -15.05 -4.47 -15.24
C GLU A 68 -14.46 -5.88 -15.48
N SER A 69 -14.98 -6.65 -16.43
CA SER A 69 -14.48 -8.00 -16.72
C SER A 69 -13.04 -7.98 -17.21
N HIS A 70 -12.73 -7.07 -18.11
CA HIS A 70 -11.40 -6.89 -18.68
C HIS A 70 -10.40 -6.37 -17.62
N ASP A 71 -10.83 -5.41 -16.80
CA ASP A 71 -10.01 -4.85 -15.74
C ASP A 71 -9.71 -5.92 -14.67
N ARG A 72 -10.70 -6.75 -14.35
CA ARG A 72 -10.53 -7.88 -13.42
C ARG A 72 -9.54 -8.91 -13.97
N GLU A 73 -9.65 -9.29 -15.24
CA GLU A 73 -8.71 -10.20 -15.89
C GLU A 73 -7.28 -9.66 -15.84
N LYS A 74 -7.08 -8.37 -16.15
CA LYS A 74 -5.76 -7.74 -16.08
C LYS A 74 -5.18 -7.74 -14.67
N VAL A 75 -5.98 -7.43 -13.65
CA VAL A 75 -5.52 -7.46 -12.27
C VAL A 75 -5.19 -8.87 -11.83
N THR A 76 -5.96 -9.87 -12.23
CA THR A 76 -5.69 -11.28 -11.94
C THR A 76 -4.36 -11.73 -12.57
N ASN A 77 -4.16 -11.44 -13.86
CA ASN A 77 -2.92 -11.74 -14.57
C ASN A 77 -1.70 -11.01 -13.95
N PHE A 78 -1.90 -9.78 -13.47
CA PHE A 78 -0.86 -9.05 -12.73
C PHE A 78 -0.51 -9.77 -11.42
N LEU A 79 -1.52 -10.18 -10.64
CA LEU A 79 -1.30 -10.87 -9.35
C LEU A 79 -0.56 -12.20 -9.56
N ASP A 80 -0.92 -12.98 -10.58
CA ASP A 80 -0.22 -14.23 -10.92
C ASP A 80 1.25 -13.96 -11.24
N ARG A 81 1.54 -12.95 -12.06
CA ARG A 81 2.92 -12.54 -12.36
C ARG A 81 3.66 -12.05 -11.14
N TRP A 82 3.01 -11.26 -10.30
CA TRP A 82 3.59 -10.74 -9.07
C TRP A 82 3.97 -11.88 -8.12
N MET A 83 3.09 -12.86 -7.93
CA MET A 83 3.35 -14.05 -7.11
C MET A 83 4.51 -14.88 -7.68
N CYS A 84 4.61 -15.03 -9.00
CA CYS A 84 5.72 -15.77 -9.64
C CYS A 84 7.07 -15.04 -9.53
N ASN A 85 7.05 -13.71 -9.48
CA ASN A 85 8.27 -12.90 -9.43
C ASN A 85 8.76 -12.59 -8.01
N THR A 86 7.95 -12.85 -7.00
CA THR A 86 8.38 -12.65 -5.62
C THR A 86 9.27 -13.82 -5.18
N THR A 87 10.35 -13.49 -4.50
CA THR A 87 11.25 -14.49 -3.87
C THR A 87 10.80 -14.81 -2.44
N ASP A 88 9.77 -14.16 -1.96
CA ASP A 88 9.23 -14.32 -0.62
C ASP A 88 8.15 -15.40 -0.63
N SER A 89 8.43 -16.52 0.06
CA SER A 89 7.46 -17.62 0.23
C SER A 89 6.21 -17.21 1.00
N ASP A 90 6.30 -16.14 1.79
CA ASP A 90 5.22 -15.64 2.64
C ASP A 90 4.47 -14.47 1.99
N ALA A 91 4.92 -14.01 0.81
CA ALA A 91 4.22 -12.97 0.05
C ALA A 91 2.81 -13.45 -0.30
N ASN A 92 1.83 -12.66 0.03
CA ASN A 92 0.46 -12.91 -0.35
C ASN A 92 -0.27 -11.63 -0.75
N GLY A 93 -1.37 -11.79 -1.44
CA GLY A 93 -2.19 -10.69 -1.90
C GLY A 93 -3.66 -11.07 -1.95
N VAL A 94 -4.52 -10.09 -1.75
CA VAL A 94 -5.95 -10.23 -1.87
C VAL A 94 -6.50 -9.22 -2.86
N LEU A 95 -7.36 -9.70 -3.77
CA LEU A 95 -8.18 -8.86 -4.65
C LEU A 95 -9.58 -8.80 -4.05
N ALA A 96 -10.09 -7.60 -3.78
CA ALA A 96 -11.46 -7.41 -3.32
C ALA A 96 -12.45 -8.01 -4.34
N GLN A 97 -13.29 -8.93 -3.87
CA GLN A 97 -14.30 -9.61 -4.69
C GLN A 97 -15.65 -8.90 -4.67
N ASP A 98 -15.89 -8.12 -3.62
CA ASP A 98 -17.13 -7.39 -3.38
C ASP A 98 -16.88 -6.05 -2.66
N GLU A 99 -17.94 -5.24 -2.56
CA GLU A 99 -17.87 -3.96 -1.87
C GLU A 99 -17.52 -4.06 -0.38
N THR A 100 -17.84 -5.16 0.28
CA THR A 100 -17.55 -5.34 1.70
C THR A 100 -16.07 -5.50 1.91
N GLN A 101 -15.40 -6.33 1.09
CA GLN A 101 -13.96 -6.49 1.12
C GLN A 101 -13.24 -5.20 0.71
N LEU A 102 -13.74 -4.53 -0.32
CA LEU A 102 -13.23 -3.23 -0.76
C LEU A 102 -13.27 -2.22 0.38
N LYS A 103 -14.41 -2.08 1.06
CA LYS A 103 -14.59 -1.17 2.20
C LYS A 103 -13.67 -1.54 3.37
N LYS A 104 -13.44 -2.83 3.63
CA LYS A 104 -12.50 -3.27 4.68
C LYS A 104 -11.07 -2.83 4.37
N ILE A 105 -10.59 -3.05 3.15
CA ILE A 105 -9.24 -2.65 2.73
C ILE A 105 -9.07 -1.13 2.84
N TRP A 106 -10.01 -0.36 2.30
CA TRP A 106 -10.00 1.10 2.38
C TRP A 106 -10.09 1.62 3.81
N SER A 107 -10.93 1.00 4.66
CA SER A 107 -11.05 1.38 6.07
C SER A 107 -9.72 1.29 6.81
N ILE A 108 -8.91 0.25 6.57
CA ILE A 108 -7.58 0.16 7.16
C ILE A 108 -6.73 1.37 6.75
N ARG A 109 -6.65 1.64 5.45
CA ARG A 109 -5.85 2.74 4.91
C ARG A 109 -6.32 4.12 5.40
N GLU A 110 -7.61 4.38 5.39
CA GLU A 110 -8.17 5.67 5.80
C GLU A 110 -7.96 5.95 7.29
N ASN A 111 -7.97 4.91 8.11
CA ASN A 111 -7.77 5.03 9.55
C ASN A 111 -6.30 5.18 9.96
N VAL A 112 -5.32 5.03 9.07
CA VAL A 112 -3.90 5.28 9.39
C VAL A 112 -3.69 6.71 9.88
N GLY A 113 -4.16 7.71 9.13
CA GLY A 113 -4.00 9.13 9.50
C GLY A 113 -4.63 9.48 10.85
N PRO A 114 -5.92 9.20 11.05
CA PRO A 114 -6.60 9.41 12.34
C PRO A 114 -5.95 8.66 13.50
N SER A 115 -5.52 7.40 13.30
CA SER A 115 -4.86 6.61 14.34
C SER A 115 -3.54 7.24 14.76
N CYS A 116 -2.68 7.60 13.81
CA CYS A 116 -1.42 8.27 14.09
C CYS A 116 -1.63 9.61 14.82
N SER A 117 -2.67 10.37 14.48
CA SER A 117 -3.00 11.64 15.14
C SER A 117 -3.40 11.49 16.61
N ARG A 118 -3.93 10.33 17.01
CA ARG A 118 -4.23 10.01 18.41
C ARG A 118 -2.98 9.66 19.23
N GLU A 119 -1.93 9.16 18.57
CA GLU A 119 -0.68 8.77 19.21
C GLU A 119 0.32 9.93 19.34
N GLY A 120 0.08 11.07 18.67
CA GLY A 120 0.95 12.24 18.75
C GLY A 120 1.01 13.07 17.47
N LEU A 121 2.10 13.84 17.33
CA LEU A 121 2.35 14.64 16.14
C LEU A 121 2.64 13.78 14.91
N VAL A 122 1.86 13.98 13.87
CA VAL A 122 1.98 13.25 12.61
C VAL A 122 2.56 14.16 11.54
N TYR A 123 3.65 13.72 10.93
CA TYR A 123 4.17 14.33 9.71
C TYR A 123 3.67 13.52 8.51
N LYS A 124 2.86 14.16 7.66
CA LYS A 124 2.36 13.55 6.43
C LYS A 124 3.27 13.95 5.27
N TYR A 125 3.86 12.97 4.62
CA TYR A 125 4.67 13.19 3.42
C TYR A 125 4.00 12.55 2.22
N VAL A 126 4.00 13.27 1.10
CA VAL A 126 3.74 12.70 -0.22
C VAL A 126 5.10 12.51 -0.88
N VAL A 127 5.51 11.27 -1.09
CA VAL A 127 6.76 10.95 -1.74
C VAL A 127 6.51 10.69 -3.21
N ARG A 128 7.15 11.48 -4.09
CA ARG A 128 7.13 11.23 -5.53
C ARG A 128 8.42 10.50 -5.90
N PHE A 129 8.31 9.27 -6.38
CA PHE A 129 9.43 8.55 -6.95
C PHE A 129 9.56 8.87 -8.44
N LEU A 130 10.68 9.47 -8.82
CA LEU A 130 11.08 9.61 -10.22
C LEU A 130 11.87 8.36 -10.59
N PHE A 131 11.25 7.43 -11.29
CA PHE A 131 11.97 6.31 -11.90
C PHE A 131 12.57 6.81 -13.21
N THR A 132 13.88 6.96 -13.23
CA THR A 132 14.64 7.31 -14.43
C THR A 132 14.70 6.12 -15.39
N ARG A 133 13.70 5.98 -16.24
CA ARG A 133 13.82 5.43 -17.60
C ARG A 133 13.09 6.37 -18.56
N PRO A 134 13.69 6.70 -19.69
CA PRO A 134 13.04 7.59 -20.65
C PRO A 134 11.93 6.83 -21.37
N ILE A 135 10.71 6.94 -20.90
CA ILE A 135 9.53 6.55 -21.66
C ILE A 135 8.58 7.74 -21.62
N VAL A 136 8.41 8.29 -22.81
CA VAL A 136 7.42 9.28 -23.18
C VAL A 136 6.04 8.68 -22.92
N HIS A 137 5.40 9.06 -21.82
CA HIS A 137 3.95 9.22 -21.71
C HIS A 137 3.60 9.84 -20.34
N HIS A 138 2.81 10.89 -20.38
CA HIS A 138 2.36 11.69 -19.25
C HIS A 138 1.30 10.92 -18.45
N SER A 139 1.71 10.03 -17.56
CA SER A 139 0.82 9.57 -16.50
C SER A 139 1.42 9.94 -15.14
N LYS A 140 0.71 10.82 -14.45
CA LYS A 140 1.10 11.32 -13.13
C LYS A 140 0.67 10.30 -12.06
N HIS A 141 1.37 9.17 -11.95
CA HIS A 141 1.15 8.25 -10.84
C HIS A 141 1.97 8.72 -9.63
N GLN A 142 1.29 8.96 -8.53
CA GLN A 142 1.88 9.26 -7.24
C GLN A 142 1.85 8.00 -6.36
N ILE A 143 2.99 7.65 -5.77
CA ILE A 143 2.99 6.71 -4.64
C ILE A 143 2.76 7.54 -3.38
N ARG A 144 1.75 7.15 -2.59
CA ARG A 144 1.52 7.72 -1.26
C ARG A 144 2.12 6.80 -0.21
N TYR A 145 2.95 7.39 0.65
CA TYR A 145 3.55 6.71 1.78
C TYR A 145 2.85 7.12 3.07
N LEU A 146 2.52 6.12 3.87
CA LEU A 146 1.94 6.30 5.20
C LEU A 146 2.80 5.53 6.20
N SER A 147 3.36 6.24 7.15
CA SER A 147 4.17 5.67 8.23
C SER A 147 3.75 6.23 9.59
N SER A 148 3.78 5.36 10.60
CA SER A 148 3.65 5.77 12.01
C SER A 148 5.05 5.85 12.62
N SER A 149 5.59 7.05 12.81
CA SER A 149 6.87 7.25 13.50
C SER A 149 6.63 7.61 14.96
N ARG A 150 6.96 6.71 15.90
CA ARG A 150 7.09 7.06 17.31
C ARG A 150 8.44 7.75 17.49
N LYS A 151 8.45 9.06 17.77
CA LYS A 151 9.63 9.68 18.39
C LYS A 151 9.55 9.44 19.88
N ASP A 152 10.47 8.63 20.41
CA ASP A 152 10.82 8.66 21.83
C ASP A 152 11.35 10.06 22.15
N VAL A 153 10.47 10.94 22.62
CA VAL A 153 10.86 12.20 23.24
C VAL A 153 11.39 11.85 24.64
N ARG A 154 12.67 11.44 24.73
CA ARG A 154 13.38 11.48 26.01
C ARG A 154 13.41 12.92 26.45
N ARG A 155 12.61 13.24 27.46
CA ARG A 155 12.71 14.51 28.21
C ARG A 155 14.12 14.58 28.81
N GLY A 156 14.99 15.31 28.17
CA GLY A 156 16.22 15.77 28.80
C GLY A 156 15.84 16.69 29.95
N LYS A 157 16.01 16.23 31.19
CA LYS A 157 16.03 17.08 32.36
C LYS A 157 17.26 17.96 32.25
N TYR A 158 17.09 19.22 31.93
CA TYR A 158 18.09 20.22 32.29
C TYR A 158 17.87 20.54 33.76
N SER A 159 18.75 20.06 34.62
CA SER A 159 18.97 20.60 35.97
C SER A 159 19.96 21.76 35.88
N SER A 160 19.56 22.84 36.46
CA SER A 160 20.26 24.08 36.72
C SER A 160 21.65 23.88 37.32
#